data_337e991844e043850499f9a7db52baea
#
_entry.id   337e991844e043850499f9a7db52baea
#
_cell.length_a   1.000
_cell.length_b   1.000
_cell.length_c   1.000
_cell.angle_alpha   90.00
_cell.angle_beta   90.00
_cell.angle_gamma   90.00
#
_symmetry.space_group_name_H-M   'P 1'
#
loop_
_entity.id
_entity.type
_entity.pdbx_description
1 polymer ?
#
loop_
_entity_poly.entity_id
_entity_poly.type
_entity_poly.pdbx_seq_one_letter_code
_entity_poly.pdbx_strand_id
1 'polypeptide(L)'
;MIRLFKYTCIDLFAGAGGLSEGLKQAGFTILAANDFDEAAALTYKYNHPETKFIDGPIQEVSSEYLLYLTGLQRGELFCLAGGPPCQAFSVYNHQRGMHDERSGLFREYIRLVEGLMPQWIVMENVTGMTSVEDGLAIKEITESLKALGYDVQHRVLKAEEYGVPQERRRIFFIGNRLGIPVEFPEPTHDGVTRPFVNVEQAIMDLPELGVNDGSEVAEYTNPPFSEYQKEMRQNSSLLYNHTSPNLGEINIKRLAYIKQGGSWRDIPVELLPAGMKRARRSDHTKRYGRLALNGLSCTILTKCDPHWGSYFHPTQDRVISVREAARFQSFPDRFRFLGSRVEQYKQVGNAVPPLLARAVGRQIIKTTESTQRVLEESLC
;
A
#
# COMPACT_ATOMS: atom_id res chain seq x y z
N MET A 1 26.62 18.48 -16.58
CA MET A 1 26.78 16.99 -16.44
C MET A 1 25.46 16.46 -15.96
N ILE A 2 24.56 16.04 -16.89
CA ILE A 2 23.25 15.48 -16.53
C ILE A 2 23.54 14.09 -15.97
N ARG A 3 23.30 13.91 -14.67
CA ARG A 3 23.28 12.57 -14.06
C ARG A 3 22.07 11.84 -14.66
N LEU A 4 22.31 11.00 -15.65
CA LEU A 4 21.31 10.09 -16.20
C LEU A 4 20.96 9.08 -15.10
N PHE A 5 19.89 9.35 -14.35
CA PHE A 5 19.28 8.34 -13.49
C PHE A 5 18.70 7.26 -14.41
N LYS A 6 19.17 6.03 -14.30
CA LYS A 6 18.79 4.93 -15.18
C LYS A 6 17.30 4.56 -15.07
N TYR A 7 16.73 4.60 -13.87
CA TYR A 7 15.36 4.17 -13.58
C TYR A 7 14.55 5.33 -12.96
N THR A 8 14.20 6.30 -13.80
CA THR A 8 13.37 7.45 -13.37
C THR A 8 11.91 7.07 -13.25
N CYS A 9 11.19 7.62 -12.26
CA CYS A 9 9.77 7.36 -12.07
C CYS A 9 9.01 8.64 -11.70
N ILE A 10 7.75 8.70 -12.10
CA ILE A 10 6.74 9.63 -11.58
C ILE A 10 5.66 8.78 -10.90
N ASP A 11 5.24 9.17 -9.69
CA ASP A 11 4.22 8.48 -8.90
C ASP A 11 2.94 9.34 -8.81
N LEU A 12 1.87 8.89 -9.44
CA LEU A 12 0.59 9.57 -9.46
C LEU A 12 -0.36 8.97 -8.42
N PHE A 13 -1.21 9.80 -7.81
CA PHE A 13 -2.06 9.38 -6.69
C PHE A 13 -1.23 8.77 -5.56
N ALA A 14 -0.09 9.40 -5.28
CA ALA A 14 0.98 8.85 -4.46
C ALA A 14 0.59 8.67 -2.98
N GLY A 15 -0.45 9.35 -2.50
CA GLY A 15 -0.83 9.32 -1.10
C GLY A 15 0.33 9.72 -0.20
N ALA A 16 0.54 8.97 0.87
CA ALA A 16 1.69 9.18 1.77
C ALA A 16 3.03 8.68 1.19
N GLY A 17 3.05 8.00 0.03
CA GLY A 17 4.29 7.57 -0.63
C GLY A 17 4.68 6.10 -0.43
N GLY A 18 3.73 5.20 -0.14
CA GLY A 18 4.05 3.78 0.03
C GLY A 18 4.59 3.11 -1.24
N LEU A 19 4.02 3.44 -2.41
CA LEU A 19 4.50 2.97 -3.71
C LEU A 19 5.88 3.56 -4.01
N SER A 20 6.05 4.87 -3.86
CA SER A 20 7.33 5.58 -4.00
C SER A 20 8.43 4.99 -3.09
N GLU A 21 8.13 4.74 -1.81
CA GLU A 21 9.08 4.15 -0.85
C GLU A 21 9.58 2.78 -1.34
N GLY A 22 8.67 1.91 -1.79
CA GLY A 22 9.05 0.59 -2.30
C GLY A 22 9.82 0.65 -3.61
N LEU A 23 9.44 1.52 -4.53
CA LEU A 23 10.18 1.73 -5.80
C LEU A 23 11.57 2.30 -5.54
N LYS A 24 11.74 3.25 -4.61
CA LYS A 24 13.07 3.74 -4.18
C LYS A 24 13.93 2.61 -3.63
N GLN A 25 13.38 1.75 -2.78
CA GLN A 25 14.08 0.56 -2.28
C GLN A 25 14.43 -0.45 -3.40
N ALA A 26 13.72 -0.43 -4.52
CA ALA A 26 14.05 -1.23 -5.70
C ALA A 26 15.16 -0.62 -6.57
N GLY A 27 15.50 0.67 -6.38
CA GLY A 27 16.52 1.38 -7.14
C GLY A 27 15.99 2.45 -8.11
N PHE A 28 14.71 2.80 -8.04
CA PHE A 28 14.14 3.90 -8.80
C PHE A 28 14.49 5.26 -8.19
N THR A 29 14.58 6.27 -9.05
CA THR A 29 14.61 7.68 -8.67
C THR A 29 13.24 8.29 -8.94
N ILE A 30 12.52 8.69 -7.90
CA ILE A 30 11.22 9.32 -8.05
C ILE A 30 11.44 10.81 -8.32
N LEU A 31 11.18 11.24 -9.56
CA LEU A 31 11.41 12.63 -9.98
C LEU A 31 10.28 13.56 -9.55
N ALA A 32 9.04 13.08 -9.66
CA ALA A 32 7.85 13.83 -9.27
C ALA A 32 6.77 12.91 -8.71
N ALA A 33 5.88 13.46 -7.91
CA ALA A 33 4.70 12.78 -7.39
C ALA A 33 3.52 13.76 -7.29
N ASN A 34 2.30 13.23 -7.33
CA ASN A 34 1.08 14.03 -7.18
C ASN A 34 0.08 13.35 -6.25
N ASP A 35 -0.56 14.12 -5.41
CA ASP A 35 -1.79 13.74 -4.69
C ASP A 35 -2.59 15.00 -4.33
N PHE A 36 -3.90 14.84 -4.12
CA PHE A 36 -4.80 15.92 -3.71
C PHE A 36 -5.03 15.99 -2.20
N ASP A 37 -4.68 14.94 -1.45
CA ASP A 37 -4.89 14.87 0.01
C ASP A 37 -3.75 15.62 0.72
N GLU A 38 -4.08 16.77 1.31
CA GLU A 38 -3.12 17.67 1.95
C GLU A 38 -2.32 16.98 3.09
N ALA A 39 -2.98 16.14 3.91
CA ALA A 39 -2.30 15.45 5.01
C ALA A 39 -1.33 14.39 4.49
N ALA A 40 -1.71 13.68 3.43
CA ALA A 40 -0.83 12.74 2.74
C ALA A 40 0.34 13.44 2.06
N ALA A 41 0.09 14.58 1.41
CA ALA A 41 1.12 15.42 0.79
C ALA A 41 2.17 15.90 1.78
N LEU A 42 1.77 16.33 2.98
CA LEU A 42 2.71 16.70 4.06
C LEU A 42 3.60 15.53 4.45
N THR A 43 3.01 14.35 4.62
CA THR A 43 3.75 13.12 4.93
C THR A 43 4.71 12.74 3.80
N TYR A 44 4.24 12.79 2.56
CA TYR A 44 5.06 12.50 1.38
C TYR A 44 6.30 13.40 1.31
N LYS A 45 6.09 14.73 1.35
CA LYS A 45 7.17 15.74 1.27
C LYS A 45 8.18 15.58 2.38
N TYR A 46 7.74 15.19 3.60
CA TYR A 46 8.63 14.96 4.73
C TYR A 46 9.56 13.75 4.50
N ASN A 47 9.03 12.64 3.97
CA ASN A 47 9.79 11.40 3.79
C ASN A 47 10.56 11.33 2.46
N HIS A 48 10.17 12.15 1.47
CA HIS A 48 10.75 12.19 0.13
C HIS A 48 11.10 13.62 -0.30
N PRO A 49 11.95 14.33 0.46
CA PRO A 49 12.23 15.77 0.23
C PRO A 49 12.92 16.05 -1.13
N GLU A 50 13.53 15.04 -1.75
CA GLU A 50 14.16 15.13 -3.06
C GLU A 50 13.15 15.03 -4.23
N THR A 51 11.95 14.54 -3.99
CA THR A 51 10.92 14.37 -5.02
C THR A 51 10.12 15.67 -5.19
N LYS A 52 9.91 16.10 -6.42
CA LYS A 52 9.06 17.27 -6.71
C LYS A 52 7.60 16.92 -6.55
N PHE A 53 6.98 17.37 -5.47
CA PHE A 53 5.59 17.05 -5.18
C PHE A 53 4.65 18.11 -5.75
N ILE A 54 3.57 17.66 -6.41
CA ILE A 54 2.53 18.48 -6.99
C ILE A 54 1.25 18.28 -6.16
N ASP A 55 0.85 19.32 -5.46
CA ASP A 55 -0.40 19.34 -4.68
C ASP A 55 -1.60 19.57 -5.62
N GLY A 56 -2.71 18.93 -5.33
CA GLY A 56 -3.96 19.16 -6.04
C GLY A 56 -4.44 18.01 -6.91
N PRO A 57 -5.62 18.18 -7.53
CA PRO A 57 -6.26 17.13 -8.29
C PRO A 57 -5.51 16.81 -9.59
N ILE A 58 -5.46 15.53 -9.95
CA ILE A 58 -4.72 15.04 -11.11
C ILE A 58 -5.22 15.62 -12.44
N GLN A 59 -6.47 16.05 -12.51
CA GLN A 59 -7.08 16.69 -13.68
C GLN A 59 -6.39 18.01 -14.05
N GLU A 60 -5.78 18.69 -13.08
CA GLU A 60 -5.04 19.95 -13.27
C GLU A 60 -3.56 19.71 -13.65
N VAL A 61 -3.09 18.46 -13.59
CA VAL A 61 -1.70 18.12 -13.92
C VAL A 61 -1.60 17.78 -15.41
N SER A 62 -0.85 18.58 -16.16
CA SER A 62 -0.57 18.30 -17.58
C SER A 62 0.73 17.52 -17.79
N SER A 63 0.81 16.80 -18.90
CA SER A 63 2.04 16.09 -19.30
C SER A 63 3.17 17.07 -19.59
N GLU A 64 2.89 18.23 -20.21
CA GLU A 64 3.84 19.29 -20.50
C GLU A 64 4.46 19.85 -19.22
N TYR A 65 3.63 20.07 -18.18
CA TYR A 65 4.11 20.53 -16.89
C TYR A 65 5.03 19.48 -16.24
N LEU A 66 4.67 18.19 -16.29
CA LEU A 66 5.50 17.11 -15.77
C LEU A 66 6.83 17.00 -16.50
N LEU A 67 6.84 17.11 -17.84
CA LEU A 67 8.06 17.12 -18.65
C LEU A 67 8.95 18.31 -18.29
N TYR A 68 8.36 19.52 -18.22
CA TYR A 68 9.07 20.72 -17.79
C TYR A 68 9.68 20.56 -16.39
N LEU A 69 8.85 20.10 -15.44
CA LEU A 69 9.26 19.92 -14.05
C LEU A 69 10.40 18.92 -13.89
N THR A 70 10.38 17.81 -14.63
CA THR A 70 11.38 16.75 -14.53
C THR A 70 12.60 16.98 -15.43
N GLY A 71 12.50 17.87 -16.41
CA GLY A 71 13.53 18.10 -17.42
C GLY A 71 13.65 16.98 -18.44
N LEU A 72 12.63 16.14 -18.57
CA LEU A 72 12.57 15.04 -19.52
C LEU A 72 11.82 15.46 -20.79
N GLN A 73 12.12 14.76 -21.87
CA GLN A 73 11.31 14.81 -23.10
C GLN A 73 10.29 13.67 -23.13
N ARG A 74 9.27 13.81 -23.96
CA ARG A 74 8.28 12.74 -24.18
C ARG A 74 8.98 11.45 -24.63
N GLY A 75 8.72 10.37 -23.92
CA GLY A 75 9.32 9.06 -24.18
C GLY A 75 10.56 8.73 -23.35
N GLU A 76 11.15 9.69 -22.63
CA GLU A 76 12.37 9.48 -21.84
C GLU A 76 12.09 8.96 -20.41
N LEU A 77 10.89 9.19 -19.88
CA LEU A 77 10.53 8.68 -18.56
C LEU A 77 10.60 7.15 -18.56
N PHE A 78 11.38 6.58 -17.61
CA PHE A 78 11.49 5.13 -17.52
C PHE A 78 10.18 4.48 -17.04
N CYS A 79 9.55 4.98 -15.97
CA CYS A 79 8.33 4.41 -15.42
C CYS A 79 7.33 5.49 -15.01
N LEU A 80 6.07 5.30 -15.35
CA LEU A 80 4.95 5.99 -14.72
C LEU A 80 4.25 5.01 -13.78
N ALA A 81 4.24 5.31 -12.48
CA ALA A 81 3.56 4.53 -11.47
C ALA A 81 2.33 5.28 -10.94
N GLY A 82 1.35 4.55 -10.37
CA GLY A 82 0.23 5.19 -9.71
C GLY A 82 -0.83 4.23 -9.21
N GLY A 83 -1.59 4.70 -8.22
CA GLY A 83 -2.74 4.00 -7.64
C GLY A 83 -4.03 4.83 -7.78
N PRO A 84 -4.60 5.00 -8.97
CA PRO A 84 -5.81 5.81 -9.14
C PRO A 84 -6.94 5.26 -8.24
N PRO A 85 -7.58 6.09 -7.40
CA PRO A 85 -8.58 5.62 -6.47
C PRO A 85 -9.79 5.05 -7.20
N CYS A 86 -10.20 3.87 -6.77
CA CYS A 86 -11.30 3.12 -7.33
C CYS A 86 -12.45 3.01 -6.32
N GLN A 87 -12.92 4.14 -5.81
CA GLN A 87 -13.97 4.14 -4.78
C GLN A 87 -15.29 3.57 -5.30
N ALA A 88 -15.56 3.66 -6.59
CA ALA A 88 -16.72 3.05 -7.23
C ALA A 88 -16.69 1.50 -7.21
N PHE A 89 -15.51 0.90 -7.09
CA PHE A 89 -15.31 -0.56 -7.16
C PHE A 89 -14.98 -1.21 -5.80
N SER A 90 -14.89 -0.44 -4.71
CA SER A 90 -14.64 -0.99 -3.39
C SER A 90 -15.78 -1.91 -2.94
N VAL A 91 -15.44 -3.08 -2.40
CA VAL A 91 -16.41 -4.06 -1.85
C VAL A 91 -17.27 -3.44 -0.73
N TYR A 92 -16.79 -2.39 -0.10
CA TYR A 92 -17.49 -1.65 0.96
C TYR A 92 -18.37 -0.48 0.45
N ASN A 93 -18.32 -0.18 -0.86
CA ASN A 93 -19.19 0.84 -1.45
C ASN A 93 -20.50 0.20 -1.92
N HIS A 94 -21.63 0.58 -1.32
CA HIS A 94 -22.95 0.08 -1.68
C HIS A 94 -23.53 0.73 -2.94
N GLN A 95 -22.90 1.79 -3.48
CA GLN A 95 -23.27 2.48 -4.74
C GLN A 95 -22.17 2.23 -5.78
N ARG A 96 -22.05 1.00 -6.26
CA ARG A 96 -21.07 0.62 -7.27
C ARG A 96 -21.55 0.98 -8.67
N GLY A 97 -20.64 1.45 -9.56
CA GLY A 97 -20.94 1.64 -10.98
C GLY A 97 -19.97 2.59 -11.68
N MET A 98 -19.89 2.48 -13.00
CA MET A 98 -19.06 3.33 -13.88
C MET A 98 -19.57 4.80 -13.97
N HIS A 99 -20.74 5.10 -13.42
CA HIS A 99 -21.33 6.45 -13.43
C HIS A 99 -20.81 7.37 -12.32
N ASP A 100 -19.98 6.87 -11.37
CA ASP A 100 -19.34 7.70 -10.36
C ASP A 100 -18.15 8.43 -11.01
N GLU A 101 -18.09 9.78 -10.90
CA GLU A 101 -16.97 10.59 -11.41
C GLU A 101 -15.59 10.09 -10.95
N ARG A 102 -15.55 9.46 -9.78
CA ARG A 102 -14.34 8.85 -9.22
C ARG A 102 -13.92 7.54 -9.90
N SER A 103 -14.81 6.91 -10.68
CA SER A 103 -14.49 5.76 -11.53
C SER A 103 -13.63 6.15 -12.73
N GLY A 104 -13.63 7.43 -13.10
CA GLY A 104 -12.89 7.98 -14.24
C GLY A 104 -11.42 8.30 -13.98
N LEU A 105 -10.91 8.22 -12.72
CA LEU A 105 -9.55 8.67 -12.42
C LEU A 105 -8.44 7.79 -13.05
N PHE A 106 -8.71 6.54 -13.38
CA PHE A 106 -7.77 5.76 -14.19
C PHE A 106 -7.62 6.32 -15.62
N ARG A 107 -8.63 7.03 -16.16
CA ARG A 107 -8.55 7.69 -17.46
C ARG A 107 -7.56 8.86 -17.41
N GLU A 108 -7.50 9.57 -16.27
CA GLU A 108 -6.49 10.61 -16.04
C GLU A 108 -5.06 10.02 -16.02
N TYR A 109 -4.91 8.82 -15.42
CA TYR A 109 -3.64 8.09 -15.51
C TYR A 109 -3.30 7.77 -16.98
N ILE A 110 -4.25 7.25 -17.76
CA ILE A 110 -4.04 6.93 -19.19
C ILE A 110 -3.75 8.20 -20.00
N ARG A 111 -4.42 9.33 -19.75
CA ARG A 111 -4.12 10.63 -20.36
C ARG A 111 -2.66 11.04 -20.16
N LEU A 112 -2.14 10.85 -18.95
CA LEU A 112 -0.74 11.15 -18.66
C LEU A 112 0.22 10.12 -19.25
N VAL A 113 -0.18 8.85 -19.36
CA VAL A 113 0.59 7.84 -20.13
C VAL A 113 0.73 8.29 -21.59
N GLU A 114 -0.36 8.72 -22.22
CA GLU A 114 -0.37 9.20 -23.62
C GLU A 114 0.56 10.42 -23.81
N GLY A 115 0.49 11.39 -22.89
CA GLY A 115 1.30 12.61 -22.99
C GLY A 115 2.79 12.38 -22.72
N LEU A 116 3.12 11.56 -21.74
CA LEU A 116 4.50 11.28 -21.32
C LEU A 116 5.16 10.15 -22.13
N MET A 117 4.40 9.17 -22.60
CA MET A 117 4.90 7.95 -23.25
C MET A 117 6.04 7.27 -22.46
N PRO A 118 5.86 6.93 -21.17
CA PRO A 118 6.89 6.28 -20.38
C PRO A 118 7.29 4.93 -21.00
N GLN A 119 8.48 4.43 -20.68
CA GLN A 119 8.94 3.12 -21.16
C GLN A 119 8.15 1.99 -20.50
N TRP A 120 7.92 2.10 -19.17
CA TRP A 120 7.13 1.19 -18.37
C TRP A 120 5.95 1.91 -17.71
N ILE A 121 4.89 1.17 -17.48
CA ILE A 121 3.73 1.60 -16.64
C ILE A 121 3.53 0.61 -15.50
N VAL A 122 3.15 1.15 -14.33
CA VAL A 122 2.71 0.37 -13.17
C VAL A 122 1.46 1.04 -12.61
N MET A 123 0.32 0.35 -12.67
CA MET A 123 -0.92 0.84 -12.04
C MET A 123 -1.41 -0.18 -11.02
N GLU A 124 -1.60 0.27 -9.79
CA GLU A 124 -2.15 -0.54 -8.70
C GLU A 124 -3.62 -0.22 -8.47
N ASN A 125 -4.40 -1.24 -8.05
CA ASN A 125 -5.76 -1.02 -7.62
C ASN A 125 -6.28 -2.13 -6.68
N VAL A 126 -7.49 -1.93 -6.14
CA VAL A 126 -8.19 -2.92 -5.32
C VAL A 126 -8.76 -4.05 -6.16
N THR A 127 -8.78 -5.27 -5.62
CA THR A 127 -9.32 -6.45 -6.33
C THR A 127 -10.82 -6.38 -6.62
N GLY A 128 -11.57 -5.50 -5.92
CA GLY A 128 -12.99 -5.28 -6.23
C GLY A 128 -13.27 -4.87 -7.68
N MET A 129 -12.27 -4.29 -8.35
CA MET A 129 -12.34 -3.95 -9.78
C MET A 129 -12.63 -5.16 -10.69
N THR A 130 -12.21 -6.37 -10.30
CA THR A 130 -12.42 -7.58 -11.11
C THR A 130 -13.88 -8.05 -11.15
N SER A 131 -14.71 -7.63 -10.20
CA SER A 131 -16.08 -8.11 -10.03
C SER A 131 -17.16 -7.06 -10.35
N VAL A 132 -16.78 -5.83 -10.67
CA VAL A 132 -17.72 -4.76 -11.02
C VAL A 132 -17.94 -4.75 -12.51
N GLU A 133 -19.22 -4.83 -12.93
CA GLU A 133 -19.65 -4.82 -14.33
C GLU A 133 -18.83 -5.83 -15.18
N ASP A 134 -18.68 -7.07 -14.65
CA ASP A 134 -17.95 -8.16 -15.30
C ASP A 134 -16.52 -7.82 -15.75
N GLY A 135 -15.83 -6.95 -15.00
CA GLY A 135 -14.46 -6.55 -15.28
C GLY A 135 -14.30 -5.51 -16.39
N LEU A 136 -15.35 -4.77 -16.72
CA LEU A 136 -15.34 -3.75 -17.77
C LEU A 136 -14.18 -2.74 -17.60
N ALA A 137 -13.90 -2.32 -16.37
CA ALA A 137 -12.78 -1.40 -16.10
C ALA A 137 -11.41 -2.01 -16.46
N ILE A 138 -11.20 -3.29 -16.18
CA ILE A 138 -9.95 -3.99 -16.55
C ILE A 138 -9.79 -4.03 -18.08
N LYS A 139 -10.88 -4.32 -18.78
CA LYS A 139 -10.91 -4.34 -20.24
C LYS A 139 -10.59 -2.96 -20.81
N GLU A 140 -11.28 -1.91 -20.34
CA GLU A 140 -11.05 -0.53 -20.79
C GLU A 140 -9.59 -0.08 -20.57
N ILE A 141 -9.03 -0.31 -19.36
CA ILE A 141 -7.64 0.00 -19.05
C ILE A 141 -6.69 -0.73 -20.01
N THR A 142 -6.88 -2.03 -20.17
CA THR A 142 -5.99 -2.86 -21.00
C THR A 142 -6.06 -2.46 -22.48
N GLU A 143 -7.27 -2.24 -23.02
CA GLU A 143 -7.47 -1.84 -24.41
C GLU A 143 -6.93 -0.44 -24.69
N SER A 144 -7.15 0.52 -23.79
CA SER A 144 -6.62 1.89 -23.92
C SER A 144 -5.10 1.91 -23.92
N LEU A 145 -4.46 1.17 -23.03
CA LEU A 145 -2.99 1.11 -22.98
C LEU A 145 -2.40 0.36 -24.19
N LYS A 146 -3.07 -0.71 -24.67
CA LYS A 146 -2.68 -1.39 -25.92
C LYS A 146 -2.78 -0.47 -27.13
N ALA A 147 -3.82 0.35 -27.22
CA ALA A 147 -3.97 1.33 -28.28
C ALA A 147 -2.84 2.35 -28.31
N LEU A 148 -2.20 2.64 -27.17
CA LEU A 148 -1.00 3.47 -27.06
C LEU A 148 0.31 2.72 -27.34
N GLY A 149 0.25 1.44 -27.71
CA GLY A 149 1.41 0.63 -28.08
C GLY A 149 2.08 -0.10 -26.90
N TYR A 150 1.42 -0.23 -25.76
CA TYR A 150 1.95 -1.01 -24.63
C TYR A 150 1.54 -2.48 -24.71
N ASP A 151 2.48 -3.39 -24.47
CA ASP A 151 2.13 -4.72 -24.00
C ASP A 151 1.82 -4.66 -22.52
N VAL A 152 0.58 -5.00 -22.13
CA VAL A 152 0.07 -4.84 -20.75
C VAL A 152 -0.51 -6.16 -20.26
N GLN A 153 -0.07 -6.55 -19.08
CA GLN A 153 -0.62 -7.67 -18.33
C GLN A 153 -1.10 -7.20 -16.96
N HIS A 154 -2.02 -7.96 -16.36
CA HIS A 154 -2.47 -7.70 -14.99
C HIS A 154 -2.48 -8.98 -14.18
N ARG A 155 -2.20 -8.85 -12.88
CA ARG A 155 -2.21 -9.95 -11.92
C ARG A 155 -2.62 -9.47 -10.54
N VAL A 156 -3.36 -10.29 -9.82
CA VAL A 156 -3.60 -10.07 -8.38
C VAL A 156 -2.41 -10.62 -7.61
N LEU A 157 -1.74 -9.74 -6.87
CA LEU A 157 -0.64 -10.08 -5.99
C LEU A 157 -1.13 -10.11 -4.54
N LYS A 158 -0.64 -11.06 -3.76
CA LYS A 158 -0.90 -11.19 -2.33
C LYS A 158 0.31 -10.66 -1.57
N ALA A 159 0.11 -9.65 -0.74
CA ALA A 159 1.20 -8.95 -0.07
C ALA A 159 2.03 -9.88 0.84
N GLU A 160 1.37 -10.83 1.49
CA GLU A 160 2.01 -11.85 2.33
C GLU A 160 3.06 -12.69 1.60
N GLU A 161 2.90 -12.91 0.31
CA GLU A 161 3.85 -13.64 -0.53
C GLU A 161 5.16 -12.87 -0.75
N TYR A 162 5.20 -11.57 -0.37
CA TYR A 162 6.37 -10.68 -0.50
C TYR A 162 6.91 -10.18 0.84
N GLY A 163 6.60 -10.89 1.93
CA GLY A 163 7.10 -10.59 3.27
C GLY A 163 6.33 -9.51 4.02
N VAL A 164 5.17 -9.09 3.52
CA VAL A 164 4.27 -8.17 4.23
C VAL A 164 3.44 -8.98 5.25
N PRO A 165 3.43 -8.65 6.55
CA PRO A 165 2.73 -9.42 7.57
C PRO A 165 1.21 -9.18 7.60
N GLN A 166 0.58 -9.19 6.42
CA GLN A 166 -0.82 -8.80 6.23
C GLN A 166 -1.49 -9.56 5.10
N GLU A 167 -2.69 -10.09 5.35
CA GLU A 167 -3.59 -10.58 4.30
C GLU A 167 -4.09 -9.39 3.46
N ARG A 168 -3.42 -9.07 2.37
CA ARG A 168 -3.79 -7.95 1.48
C ARG A 168 -3.59 -8.34 0.02
N ARG A 169 -4.62 -8.15 -0.78
CA ARG A 169 -4.59 -8.43 -2.21
C ARG A 169 -4.76 -7.15 -3.01
N ARG A 170 -3.94 -7.01 -4.06
CA ARG A 170 -4.02 -5.87 -4.99
C ARG A 170 -3.82 -6.35 -6.41
N ILE A 171 -4.55 -5.74 -7.33
CA ILE A 171 -4.32 -5.96 -8.75
C ILE A 171 -3.27 -4.96 -9.23
N PHE A 172 -2.31 -5.47 -9.97
CA PHE A 172 -1.29 -4.66 -10.64
C PHE A 172 -1.42 -4.83 -12.14
N PHE A 173 -1.43 -3.71 -12.86
CA PHE A 173 -1.23 -3.66 -14.30
C PHE A 173 0.21 -3.23 -14.52
N ILE A 174 0.96 -4.05 -15.23
CA ILE A 174 2.35 -3.79 -15.61
C ILE A 174 2.41 -3.85 -17.13
N GLY A 175 3.08 -2.88 -17.74
CA GLY A 175 3.22 -2.87 -19.19
C GLY A 175 4.43 -2.08 -19.65
N ASN A 176 4.88 -2.34 -20.87
CA ASN A 176 5.92 -1.58 -21.52
C ASN A 176 5.67 -1.44 -23.01
N ARG A 177 6.35 -0.46 -23.64
CA ARG A 177 6.35 -0.23 -25.09
C ARG A 177 7.69 -0.57 -25.75
N LEU A 178 8.53 -1.33 -25.03
CA LEU A 178 9.90 -1.65 -25.45
C LEU A 178 10.00 -2.99 -26.20
N GLY A 179 8.89 -3.75 -26.30
CA GLY A 179 8.90 -5.12 -26.82
C GLY A 179 9.56 -6.13 -25.88
N ILE A 180 9.68 -5.79 -24.60
CA ILE A 180 10.25 -6.65 -23.55
C ILE A 180 9.10 -7.47 -22.94
N PRO A 181 9.28 -8.76 -22.60
CA PRO A 181 8.27 -9.54 -21.91
C PRO A 181 7.82 -8.87 -20.60
N VAL A 182 6.51 -8.89 -20.30
CA VAL A 182 5.98 -8.44 -19.02
C VAL A 182 6.02 -9.60 -18.03
N GLU A 183 6.83 -9.47 -17.00
CA GLU A 183 6.97 -10.47 -15.95
C GLU A 183 6.54 -9.90 -14.59
N PHE A 184 5.86 -10.73 -13.80
CA PHE A 184 5.50 -10.41 -12.41
C PHE A 184 6.52 -11.01 -11.45
N PRO A 185 6.74 -10.36 -10.28
CA PRO A 185 7.69 -10.87 -9.30
C PRO A 185 7.27 -12.26 -8.80
N GLU A 186 8.26 -13.14 -8.63
CA GLU A 186 8.05 -14.43 -7.97
C GLU A 186 7.88 -14.26 -6.46
N PRO A 187 7.00 -15.02 -5.82
CA PRO A 187 6.83 -15.02 -4.38
C PRO A 187 8.14 -15.30 -3.63
N THR A 188 8.44 -14.49 -2.63
CA THR A 188 9.57 -14.70 -1.72
C THR A 188 9.20 -15.54 -0.50
N HIS A 189 7.91 -15.63 -0.20
CA HIS A 189 7.32 -16.40 0.89
C HIS A 189 6.16 -17.23 0.33
N ASP A 190 6.13 -18.51 0.66
CA ASP A 190 5.11 -19.46 0.16
C ASP A 190 4.23 -20.02 1.29
N GLY A 191 4.54 -19.68 2.53
CA GLY A 191 3.85 -20.17 3.71
C GLY A 191 4.21 -21.60 4.13
N VAL A 192 5.05 -22.30 3.38
CA VAL A 192 5.47 -23.68 3.62
C VAL A 192 6.99 -23.78 3.83
N THR A 193 7.78 -23.58 2.76
CA THR A 193 9.25 -23.61 2.84
C THR A 193 9.84 -22.29 3.32
N ARG A 194 9.16 -21.18 3.03
CA ARG A 194 9.44 -19.82 3.47
C ARG A 194 8.20 -19.26 4.15
N PRO A 195 8.08 -19.42 5.48
CA PRO A 195 6.90 -18.99 6.23
C PRO A 195 6.59 -17.51 6.04
N PHE A 196 5.32 -17.15 6.06
CA PHE A 196 4.89 -15.75 6.07
C PHE A 196 5.36 -15.07 7.36
N VAL A 197 5.70 -13.79 7.25
CA VAL A 197 6.00 -12.96 8.43
C VAL A 197 4.71 -12.79 9.25
N ASN A 198 4.73 -13.20 10.50
CA ASN A 198 3.57 -13.17 11.38
C ASN A 198 3.51 -11.90 12.24
N VAL A 199 2.42 -11.74 12.99
CA VAL A 199 2.17 -10.58 13.87
C VAL A 199 3.27 -10.44 14.92
N GLU A 200 3.71 -11.53 15.55
CA GLU A 200 4.78 -11.51 16.54
C GLU A 200 6.08 -10.94 15.97
N GLN A 201 6.48 -11.45 14.82
CA GLN A 201 7.68 -11.02 14.12
C GLN A 201 7.59 -9.57 13.63
N ALA A 202 6.37 -9.04 13.47
CA ALA A 202 6.18 -7.69 12.96
C ALA A 202 6.23 -6.62 14.06
N ILE A 203 5.62 -6.84 15.23
CA ILE A 203 5.37 -5.74 16.18
C ILE A 203 5.80 -6.00 17.63
N MET A 204 6.18 -7.23 18.02
CA MET A 204 6.36 -7.52 19.46
C MET A 204 7.69 -7.02 20.05
N ASP A 205 8.51 -6.32 19.27
CA ASP A 205 9.66 -5.56 19.75
C ASP A 205 9.33 -4.09 20.09
N LEU A 206 8.11 -3.64 19.76
CA LEU A 206 7.68 -2.28 20.06
C LEU A 206 7.32 -2.11 21.54
N PRO A 207 7.48 -0.90 22.11
CA PRO A 207 7.10 -0.62 23.51
C PRO A 207 5.64 -0.96 23.79
N GLU A 208 5.37 -1.42 25.02
CA GLU A 208 3.99 -1.63 25.47
C GLU A 208 3.24 -0.29 25.62
N LEU A 209 1.95 -0.32 25.31
CA LEU A 209 1.05 0.83 25.42
C LEU A 209 -0.23 0.47 26.16
N GLY A 210 -0.81 1.46 26.82
CA GLY A 210 -2.19 1.45 27.30
C GLY A 210 -3.19 1.90 26.23
N VAL A 211 -4.44 2.17 26.66
CA VAL A 211 -5.47 2.81 25.84
C VAL A 211 -5.23 4.31 25.82
N ASN A 212 -5.30 4.93 24.63
CA ASN A 212 -5.02 6.35 24.42
C ASN A 212 -3.66 6.77 24.97
N ASP A 213 -2.64 5.97 24.68
CA ASP A 213 -1.27 6.08 25.22
C ASP A 213 -0.25 6.17 24.10
N GLY A 214 1.02 6.44 24.48
CA GLY A 214 2.14 6.55 23.58
C GLY A 214 2.44 7.99 23.12
N SER A 215 3.38 8.11 22.21
CA SER A 215 3.83 9.41 21.71
C SER A 215 4.16 9.38 20.21
N GLU A 216 4.17 10.55 19.58
CA GLU A 216 4.57 10.71 18.18
C GLU A 216 6.06 10.43 17.94
N VAL A 217 6.88 10.55 19.00
CA VAL A 217 8.31 10.21 18.98
C VAL A 217 8.64 9.50 20.29
N ALA A 218 9.22 8.31 20.20
CA ALA A 218 9.61 7.49 21.34
C ALA A 218 10.98 6.83 21.10
N GLU A 219 11.53 6.22 22.14
CA GLU A 219 12.69 5.35 22.05
C GLU A 219 12.24 3.87 21.96
N TYR A 220 13.10 3.04 21.42
CA TYR A 220 12.91 1.59 21.46
C TYR A 220 13.31 1.07 22.86
N THR A 221 12.45 0.24 23.44
CA THR A 221 12.72 -0.39 24.76
C THR A 221 13.25 -1.80 24.64
N ASN A 222 12.98 -2.48 23.52
CA ASN A 222 13.38 -3.86 23.28
C ASN A 222 14.25 -3.99 22.01
N PRO A 223 15.21 -4.93 21.98
CA PRO A 223 15.95 -5.23 20.75
C PRO A 223 15.04 -5.93 19.73
N PRO A 224 15.30 -5.78 18.41
CA PRO A 224 14.61 -6.56 17.40
C PRO A 224 15.06 -8.02 17.45
N PHE A 225 14.13 -8.97 17.40
CA PHE A 225 14.43 -10.41 17.43
C PHE A 225 14.14 -11.13 16.11
N SER A 226 13.38 -10.51 15.19
CA SER A 226 13.11 -11.05 13.86
C SER A 226 13.86 -10.28 12.76
N GLU A 227 14.11 -10.93 11.63
CA GLU A 227 14.71 -10.25 10.47
C GLU A 227 13.82 -9.14 9.94
N TYR A 228 12.49 -9.31 10.00
CA TYR A 228 11.55 -8.28 9.62
C TYR A 228 11.69 -7.02 10.50
N GLN A 229 11.77 -7.16 11.81
CA GLN A 229 11.97 -6.03 12.73
C GLN A 229 13.31 -5.33 12.49
N LYS A 230 14.37 -6.10 12.24
CA LYS A 230 15.68 -5.53 11.88
C LYS A 230 15.61 -4.72 10.59
N GLU A 231 14.90 -5.23 9.57
CA GLU A 231 14.69 -4.53 8.32
C GLU A 231 13.88 -3.24 8.52
N MET A 232 12.78 -3.30 9.28
CA MET A 232 11.93 -2.11 9.54
C MET A 232 12.68 -1.02 10.33
N ARG A 233 13.59 -1.40 11.23
CA ARG A 233 14.41 -0.46 12.02
C ARG A 233 15.62 0.11 11.27
N GLN A 234 15.92 -0.34 10.06
CA GLN A 234 17.07 0.18 9.32
C GLN A 234 17.00 1.71 9.20
N ASN A 235 18.11 2.37 9.57
CA ASN A 235 18.22 3.83 9.56
C ASN A 235 17.20 4.57 10.43
N SER A 236 16.69 3.93 11.50
CA SER A 236 15.80 4.55 12.47
C SER A 236 16.36 4.42 13.89
N SER A 237 16.79 5.52 14.47
CA SER A 237 17.23 5.58 15.87
C SER A 237 16.08 5.85 16.83
N LEU A 238 14.96 6.37 16.31
CA LEU A 238 13.76 6.71 17.06
C LEU A 238 12.54 6.02 16.46
N LEU A 239 11.54 5.83 17.30
CA LEU A 239 10.25 5.27 16.94
C LEU A 239 9.24 6.40 16.73
N TYR A 240 8.59 6.44 15.57
CA TYR A 240 7.57 7.45 15.22
C TYR A 240 6.17 6.87 15.18
N ASN A 241 5.17 7.70 15.56
CA ASN A 241 3.74 7.38 15.46
C ASN A 241 3.31 6.15 16.28
N HIS A 242 3.98 5.88 17.41
CA HIS A 242 3.60 4.78 18.28
C HIS A 242 2.60 5.26 19.33
N THR A 243 1.38 5.57 18.86
CA THR A 243 0.27 6.05 19.67
C THR A 243 -0.95 5.17 19.47
N SER A 244 -1.58 4.72 20.56
CA SER A 244 -2.81 3.95 20.54
C SER A 244 -4.04 4.86 20.59
N PRO A 245 -5.13 4.53 19.89
CA PRO A 245 -6.36 5.32 19.95
C PRO A 245 -7.09 5.12 21.28
N ASN A 246 -8.03 6.03 21.57
CA ASN A 246 -8.99 5.84 22.63
C ASN A 246 -9.93 4.67 22.29
N LEU A 247 -10.32 3.93 23.32
CA LEU A 247 -11.26 2.82 23.22
C LEU A 247 -12.41 3.07 24.21
N GLY A 248 -13.62 3.28 23.68
CA GLY A 248 -14.80 3.52 24.52
C GLY A 248 -15.09 2.34 25.47
N GLU A 249 -15.65 2.63 26.64
CA GLU A 249 -15.89 1.66 27.72
C GLU A 249 -16.59 0.37 27.27
N ILE A 250 -17.58 0.48 26.39
CA ILE A 250 -18.29 -0.71 25.85
C ILE A 250 -17.34 -1.63 25.06
N ASN A 251 -16.36 -1.07 24.36
CA ASN A 251 -15.38 -1.86 23.61
C ASN A 251 -14.32 -2.47 24.53
N ILE A 252 -13.97 -1.80 25.63
CA ILE A 252 -13.12 -2.37 26.68
C ILE A 252 -13.84 -3.59 27.31
N LYS A 253 -15.12 -3.46 27.62
CA LYS A 253 -15.94 -4.59 28.13
C LYS A 253 -16.03 -5.76 27.14
N ARG A 254 -16.16 -5.46 25.84
CA ARG A 254 -16.17 -6.48 24.76
C ARG A 254 -14.83 -7.20 24.66
N LEU A 255 -13.75 -6.43 24.72
CA LEU A 255 -12.39 -6.93 24.53
C LEU A 255 -11.98 -7.96 25.58
N ALA A 256 -12.51 -7.85 26.81
CA ALA A 256 -12.28 -8.83 27.89
C ALA A 256 -12.73 -10.26 27.56
N TYR A 257 -13.66 -10.42 26.61
CA TYR A 257 -14.14 -11.74 26.17
C TYR A 257 -13.37 -12.28 24.95
N ILE A 258 -12.61 -11.44 24.25
CA ILE A 258 -12.00 -11.80 22.97
C ILE A 258 -10.59 -12.32 23.21
N LYS A 259 -10.39 -13.61 23.07
CA LYS A 259 -9.09 -14.25 23.16
C LYS A 259 -8.24 -13.94 21.94
N GLN A 260 -6.94 -14.19 22.02
CA GLN A 260 -6.02 -14.08 20.90
C GLN A 260 -6.52 -14.92 19.71
N GLY A 261 -6.60 -14.31 18.51
CA GLY A 261 -7.21 -14.91 17.33
C GLY A 261 -8.74 -14.95 17.33
N GLY A 262 -9.39 -14.53 18.43
CA GLY A 262 -10.84 -14.46 18.57
C GLY A 262 -11.46 -13.25 17.86
N SER A 263 -12.80 -13.14 17.94
CA SER A 263 -13.55 -12.09 17.25
C SER A 263 -14.88 -11.77 17.98
N TRP A 264 -15.74 -10.99 17.35
CA TRP A 264 -17.08 -10.68 17.86
C TRP A 264 -17.90 -11.92 18.32
N ARG A 265 -17.55 -13.11 17.83
CA ARG A 265 -18.21 -14.37 18.18
C ARG A 265 -18.00 -14.78 19.64
N ASP A 266 -16.96 -14.26 20.28
CA ASP A 266 -16.64 -14.52 21.68
C ASP A 266 -17.34 -13.54 22.61
N ILE A 267 -17.95 -12.49 22.07
CA ILE A 267 -18.65 -11.45 22.81
C ILE A 267 -20.05 -11.95 23.19
N PRO A 268 -20.47 -11.82 24.48
CA PRO A 268 -21.83 -12.08 24.89
C PRO A 268 -22.86 -11.29 24.07
N VAL A 269 -24.03 -11.91 23.79
CA VAL A 269 -25.03 -11.35 22.87
C VAL A 269 -25.56 -9.99 23.36
N GLU A 270 -25.68 -9.80 24.67
CA GLU A 270 -26.10 -8.55 25.30
C GLU A 270 -25.14 -7.38 25.03
N LEU A 271 -23.85 -7.66 24.88
CA LEU A 271 -22.81 -6.67 24.58
C LEU A 271 -22.60 -6.44 23.07
N LEU A 272 -23.20 -7.26 22.20
CA LEU A 272 -23.08 -7.08 20.76
C LEU A 272 -23.80 -5.81 20.29
N PRO A 273 -23.26 -5.11 19.26
CA PRO A 273 -24.00 -4.08 18.54
C PRO A 273 -25.31 -4.64 17.98
N ALA A 274 -26.37 -3.82 17.94
CA ALA A 274 -27.70 -4.25 17.49
C ALA A 274 -27.68 -4.95 16.12
N GLY A 275 -26.91 -4.41 15.14
CA GLY A 275 -26.76 -5.01 13.82
C GLY A 275 -26.07 -6.37 13.82
N MET A 276 -25.24 -6.67 14.81
CA MET A 276 -24.51 -7.95 14.90
C MET A 276 -25.28 -9.03 15.67
N LYS A 277 -26.29 -8.68 16.45
CA LYS A 277 -27.12 -9.66 17.15
C LYS A 277 -27.87 -10.61 16.19
N ARG A 278 -28.11 -10.16 14.95
CA ARG A 278 -28.80 -10.94 13.90
C ARG A 278 -27.84 -11.49 12.85
N ALA A 279 -26.55 -11.20 12.92
CA ALA A 279 -25.56 -11.68 11.97
C ALA A 279 -25.34 -13.20 12.11
N ARG A 280 -25.18 -13.89 10.98
CA ARG A 280 -24.79 -15.29 10.99
C ARG A 280 -23.36 -15.43 11.51
N ARG A 281 -23.08 -16.48 12.27
CA ARG A 281 -21.72 -16.71 12.80
C ARG A 281 -20.65 -16.92 11.73
N SER A 282 -21.04 -17.26 10.50
CA SER A 282 -20.16 -17.31 9.32
C SER A 282 -19.78 -15.94 8.77
N ASP A 283 -20.58 -14.89 9.09
CA ASP A 283 -20.42 -13.59 8.50
C ASP A 283 -19.44 -12.73 9.31
N HIS A 284 -18.78 -11.78 8.63
CA HIS A 284 -17.95 -10.76 9.27
C HIS A 284 -16.89 -11.29 10.24
N THR A 285 -16.24 -12.40 9.92
CA THR A 285 -15.38 -13.18 10.82
C THR A 285 -14.22 -12.40 11.45
N LYS A 286 -13.81 -11.28 10.87
CA LYS A 286 -12.71 -10.44 11.36
C LYS A 286 -13.16 -9.26 12.25
N ARG A 287 -14.47 -8.97 12.35
CA ARG A 287 -14.96 -7.84 13.17
C ARG A 287 -14.68 -8.04 14.66
N TYR A 288 -14.32 -6.96 15.35
CA TYR A 288 -13.91 -6.99 16.75
C TYR A 288 -12.84 -8.07 17.01
N GLY A 289 -11.97 -8.32 16.04
CA GLY A 289 -10.96 -9.36 16.17
C GLY A 289 -9.74 -8.92 16.98
N ARG A 290 -9.22 -9.85 17.79
CA ARG A 290 -7.90 -9.76 18.41
C ARG A 290 -6.90 -10.51 17.53
N LEU A 291 -5.80 -9.87 17.21
CA LEU A 291 -4.74 -10.49 16.42
C LEU A 291 -4.17 -11.74 17.09
N ALA A 292 -3.74 -12.72 16.29
CA ALA A 292 -3.00 -13.88 16.77
C ALA A 292 -1.51 -13.69 16.49
N LEU A 293 -0.64 -13.97 17.47
CA LEU A 293 0.81 -13.80 17.34
C LEU A 293 1.38 -14.55 16.14
N ASN A 294 0.96 -15.79 15.96
CA ASN A 294 1.41 -16.68 14.88
C ASN A 294 0.65 -16.52 13.56
N GLY A 295 -0.28 -15.54 13.48
CA GLY A 295 -1.10 -15.28 12.29
C GLY A 295 -0.62 -14.05 11.49
N LEU A 296 -1.30 -13.79 10.38
CA LEU A 296 -1.20 -12.55 9.62
C LEU A 296 -2.16 -11.50 10.17
N SER A 297 -1.84 -10.23 10.03
CA SER A 297 -2.83 -9.18 10.26
C SER A 297 -3.90 -9.22 9.17
N CYS A 298 -5.11 -8.75 9.47
CA CYS A 298 -6.10 -8.48 8.43
C CYS A 298 -5.70 -7.23 7.62
N THR A 299 -6.32 -7.02 6.47
CA THR A 299 -6.12 -5.80 5.67
C THR A 299 -6.31 -4.55 6.53
N ILE A 300 -5.29 -3.71 6.62
CA ILE A 300 -5.38 -2.40 7.26
C ILE A 300 -6.25 -1.50 6.39
N LEU A 301 -7.35 -1.04 6.98
CA LEU A 301 -8.28 -0.10 6.36
C LEU A 301 -7.93 1.35 6.76
N THR A 302 -8.61 2.31 6.14
CA THR A 302 -8.45 3.75 6.42
C THR A 302 -8.81 4.18 7.84
N LYS A 303 -9.45 3.29 8.60
CA LYS A 303 -9.74 3.42 10.02
C LYS A 303 -9.44 2.08 10.67
N CYS A 304 -8.57 2.04 11.66
CA CYS A 304 -8.34 0.84 12.49
C CYS A 304 -9.45 0.72 13.57
N ASP A 305 -10.71 0.81 13.14
CA ASP A 305 -11.87 0.65 14.02
C ASP A 305 -12.20 -0.84 14.16
N PRO A 306 -12.20 -1.39 15.37
CA PRO A 306 -12.50 -2.81 15.62
C PRO A 306 -13.83 -3.30 15.04
N HIS A 307 -14.79 -2.40 14.83
CA HIS A 307 -16.05 -2.75 14.17
C HIS A 307 -15.85 -3.33 12.76
N TRP A 308 -14.76 -2.98 12.09
CA TRP A 308 -14.52 -3.35 10.69
C TRP A 308 -13.44 -4.41 10.49
N GLY A 309 -12.65 -4.74 11.52
CA GLY A 309 -11.56 -5.69 11.36
C GLY A 309 -10.96 -6.22 12.66
N SER A 310 -9.90 -7.00 12.52
CA SER A 310 -9.12 -7.51 13.65
C SER A 310 -8.02 -6.49 13.99
N TYR A 311 -8.36 -5.50 14.79
CA TYR A 311 -7.46 -4.40 15.16
C TYR A 311 -7.14 -4.34 16.64
N PHE A 312 -7.59 -5.30 17.44
CA PHE A 312 -7.12 -5.43 18.82
C PHE A 312 -5.74 -6.07 18.86
N HIS A 313 -4.84 -5.46 19.67
CA HIS A 313 -3.49 -5.94 19.87
C HIS A 313 -3.50 -7.37 20.44
N PRO A 314 -2.55 -8.26 20.05
CA PRO A 314 -2.60 -9.67 20.43
C PRO A 314 -2.53 -9.91 21.93
N THR A 315 -1.74 -9.12 22.68
CA THR A 315 -1.45 -9.31 24.11
C THR A 315 -1.84 -8.15 25.01
N GLN A 316 -2.19 -6.99 24.46
CA GLN A 316 -2.55 -5.77 25.19
C GLN A 316 -4.01 -5.39 24.93
N ASP A 317 -4.71 -4.88 25.94
CA ASP A 317 -6.16 -4.58 25.85
C ASP A 317 -6.42 -3.21 25.20
N ARG A 318 -6.00 -3.05 23.95
CA ARG A 318 -6.11 -1.84 23.15
C ARG A 318 -6.22 -2.14 21.65
N VAL A 319 -6.51 -1.13 20.89
CA VAL A 319 -6.36 -1.15 19.42
C VAL A 319 -4.88 -0.98 19.07
N ILE A 320 -4.46 -1.54 17.96
CA ILE A 320 -3.10 -1.36 17.43
C ILE A 320 -2.80 0.12 17.20
N SER A 321 -1.54 0.52 17.43
CA SER A 321 -1.05 1.88 17.18
C SER A 321 -0.90 2.15 15.67
N VAL A 322 -0.67 3.42 15.31
CA VAL A 322 -0.36 3.81 13.92
C VAL A 322 0.93 3.12 13.46
N ARG A 323 1.96 3.03 14.31
CA ARG A 323 3.22 2.34 13.96
C ARG A 323 3.04 0.85 13.75
N GLU A 324 2.24 0.20 14.57
CA GLU A 324 1.92 -1.22 14.39
C GLU A 324 1.17 -1.45 13.07
N ALA A 325 0.18 -0.60 12.75
CA ALA A 325 -0.49 -0.63 11.46
C ALA A 325 0.48 -0.38 10.29
N ALA A 326 1.42 0.58 10.44
CA ALA A 326 2.44 0.87 9.44
C ALA A 326 3.42 -0.30 9.25
N ARG A 327 3.80 -0.98 10.33
CA ARG A 327 4.60 -2.22 10.25
C ARG A 327 3.85 -3.33 9.53
N PHE A 328 2.54 -3.50 9.75
CA PHE A 328 1.74 -4.45 8.97
C PHE A 328 1.64 -4.10 7.50
N GLN A 329 1.81 -2.84 7.15
CA GLN A 329 1.94 -2.36 5.76
C GLN A 329 3.39 -2.34 5.26
N SER A 330 4.35 -2.82 6.04
CA SER A 330 5.78 -2.83 5.71
C SER A 330 6.43 -1.46 5.50
N PHE A 331 5.93 -0.42 6.12
CA PHE A 331 6.65 0.86 6.18
C PHE A 331 7.84 0.76 7.14
N PRO A 332 9.04 1.21 6.73
CA PRO A 332 10.18 1.27 7.64
C PRO A 332 9.92 2.27 8.78
N ASP A 333 10.52 2.06 9.95
CA ASP A 333 10.25 2.87 11.15
C ASP A 333 10.70 4.33 11.01
N ARG A 334 11.69 4.60 10.16
CA ARG A 334 12.12 5.96 9.80
C ARG A 334 11.03 6.75 9.06
N PHE A 335 10.04 6.07 8.48
CA PHE A 335 8.93 6.70 7.76
C PHE A 335 7.94 7.29 8.78
N ARG A 336 7.79 8.60 8.78
CA ARG A 336 6.96 9.34 9.71
C ARG A 336 5.68 9.81 9.05
N PHE A 337 4.54 9.47 9.62
CA PHE A 337 3.22 9.96 9.20
C PHE A 337 2.91 11.28 9.91
N LEU A 338 2.45 12.28 9.17
CA LEU A 338 2.08 13.59 9.67
C LEU A 338 0.55 13.76 9.67
N GLY A 339 0.08 14.79 10.38
CA GLY A 339 -1.33 15.06 10.56
C GLY A 339 -1.91 14.42 11.83
N SER A 340 -3.22 14.47 11.97
CA SER A 340 -3.93 13.84 13.08
C SER A 340 -3.84 12.31 13.01
N ARG A 341 -4.00 11.63 14.15
CA ARG A 341 -3.98 10.16 14.20
C ARG A 341 -4.98 9.50 13.22
N VAL A 342 -6.13 10.13 12.99
CA VAL A 342 -7.13 9.64 12.02
C VAL A 342 -6.58 9.71 10.59
N GLU A 343 -5.92 10.81 10.25
CA GLU A 343 -5.25 10.99 8.96
C GLU A 343 -4.09 10.03 8.79
N GLN A 344 -3.30 9.80 9.85
CA GLN A 344 -2.21 8.83 9.84
C GLN A 344 -2.72 7.41 9.54
N TYR A 345 -3.80 6.94 10.19
CA TYR A 345 -4.41 5.64 9.86
C TYR A 345 -4.96 5.60 8.43
N LYS A 346 -5.57 6.70 7.95
CA LYS A 346 -6.06 6.81 6.57
C LYS A 346 -4.91 6.65 5.57
N GLN A 347 -3.80 7.31 5.81
CA GLN A 347 -2.59 7.23 4.99
C GLN A 347 -2.03 5.81 4.94
N VAL A 348 -1.88 5.16 6.10
CA VAL A 348 -1.41 3.77 6.19
C VAL A 348 -2.35 2.81 5.47
N GLY A 349 -3.67 2.95 5.65
CA GLY A 349 -4.65 2.05 5.06
C GLY A 349 -4.76 2.15 3.54
N ASN A 350 -4.60 3.37 2.99
CA ASN A 350 -4.65 3.62 1.54
C ASN A 350 -3.36 3.16 0.83
N ALA A 351 -2.25 3.04 1.52
CA ALA A 351 -0.96 2.81 0.91
C ALA A 351 -0.83 1.44 0.21
N VAL A 352 -0.02 1.43 -0.84
CA VAL A 352 0.61 0.22 -1.36
C VAL A 352 1.73 -0.18 -0.40
N PRO A 353 1.80 -1.45 0.07
CA PRO A 353 2.89 -1.87 0.95
C PRO A 353 4.26 -1.71 0.28
N PRO A 354 5.23 -1.01 0.90
CA PRO A 354 6.57 -0.81 0.32
C PRO A 354 7.27 -2.10 -0.12
N LEU A 355 7.18 -3.21 0.64
CA LEU A 355 7.81 -4.47 0.24
C LEU A 355 7.19 -5.06 -1.03
N LEU A 356 5.86 -4.94 -1.20
CA LEU A 356 5.18 -5.37 -2.43
C LEU A 356 5.58 -4.50 -3.62
N ALA A 357 5.60 -3.18 -3.43
CA ALA A 357 6.07 -2.23 -4.45
C ALA A 357 7.55 -2.47 -4.84
N ARG A 358 8.40 -2.76 -3.84
CA ARG A 358 9.80 -3.14 -4.06
C ARG A 358 9.95 -4.39 -4.91
N ALA A 359 9.12 -5.40 -4.66
CA ALA A 359 9.15 -6.64 -5.45
C ALA A 359 8.80 -6.36 -6.92
N VAL A 360 7.74 -5.59 -7.18
CA VAL A 360 7.35 -5.17 -8.53
C VAL A 360 8.46 -4.37 -9.21
N GLY A 361 9.01 -3.36 -8.53
CA GLY A 361 10.07 -2.52 -9.07
C GLY A 361 11.33 -3.32 -9.42
N ARG A 362 11.77 -4.24 -8.54
CA ARG A 362 12.92 -5.11 -8.80
C ARG A 362 12.70 -6.02 -10.00
N GLN A 363 11.48 -6.54 -10.18
CA GLN A 363 11.18 -7.38 -11.34
C GLN A 363 11.29 -6.59 -12.63
N ILE A 364 10.75 -5.36 -12.69
CA ILE A 364 10.86 -4.49 -13.89
C ILE A 364 12.32 -4.21 -14.24
N ILE A 365 13.16 -3.86 -13.26
CA ILE A 365 14.58 -3.62 -13.47
C ILE A 365 15.27 -4.89 -13.98
N LYS A 366 15.05 -6.03 -13.32
CA LYS A 366 15.63 -7.32 -13.68
C LYS A 366 15.28 -7.70 -15.11
N THR A 367 14.01 -7.62 -15.50
CA THR A 367 13.57 -7.96 -16.85
C THR A 367 14.19 -7.03 -17.90
N THR A 368 14.25 -5.72 -17.62
CA THR A 368 14.88 -4.74 -18.50
C THR A 368 16.36 -5.05 -18.72
N GLU A 369 17.11 -5.29 -17.64
CA GLU A 369 18.55 -5.56 -17.72
C GLU A 369 18.87 -6.90 -18.40
N SER A 370 18.08 -7.93 -18.14
CA SER A 370 18.26 -9.23 -18.77
C SER A 370 18.06 -9.15 -20.29
N THR A 371 17.02 -8.43 -20.73
CA THR A 371 16.76 -8.26 -22.17
C THR A 371 17.83 -7.42 -22.85
N GLN A 372 18.32 -6.35 -22.20
CA GLN A 372 19.42 -5.54 -22.75
C GLN A 372 20.70 -6.38 -22.96
N ARG A 373 21.07 -7.23 -22.00
CA ARG A 373 22.25 -8.12 -22.14
C ARG A 373 22.10 -9.08 -23.33
N VAL A 374 20.92 -9.71 -23.47
CA VAL A 374 20.67 -10.63 -24.60
C VAL A 374 20.79 -9.91 -25.95
N LEU A 375 20.30 -8.67 -26.06
CA LEU A 375 20.43 -7.87 -27.25
C LEU A 375 21.88 -7.48 -27.53
N GLU A 376 22.67 -7.09 -26.55
CA GLU A 376 24.08 -6.78 -26.67
C GLU A 376 24.90 -7.99 -27.13
N GLU A 377 24.64 -9.17 -26.54
CA GLU A 377 25.29 -10.43 -26.92
C GLU A 377 24.92 -10.90 -28.34
N SER A 378 23.71 -10.56 -28.83
CA SER A 378 23.26 -10.92 -30.18
C SER A 378 23.88 -10.02 -31.29
N LEU A 379 24.45 -8.90 -30.91
CA LEU A 379 25.07 -7.91 -31.81
C LEU A 379 26.62 -8.08 -31.93
N CYS A 380 27.21 -8.91 -31.08
CA CYS A 380 28.62 -9.29 -31.08
C CYS A 380 28.84 -10.62 -31.80
#